data_9f58e5f14513a74b6e2d1b65ba0c0dff
#
_entry.id   9f58e5f14513a74b6e2d1b65ba0c0dff
#
_cell.length_a   1.000
_cell.length_b   1.000
_cell.length_c   1.000
_cell.angle_alpha   90.00
_cell.angle_beta   90.00
_cell.angle_gamma   90.00
#
_symmetry.space_group_name_H-M   'P 1'
#
loop_
_entity.id
_entity.type
_entity.pdbx_description
1 polymer ?
#
loop_
_entity_poly.entity_id
_entity_poly.type
_entity_poly.pdbx_seq_one_letter_code
_entity_poly.pdbx_strand_id
1 'polypeptide(L)'
;MATLVTGSIATDHLMTFPGKFSDSLVADKLDRVSLSFLVETLEVRRGGVAANIAFGMGCLGLNPVLVGSVGPDFADYRSWLDRHGVDTESVRVSEVHHTARFVCTTDTEIGRAHV
;
A
#
# COMPACT_ATOMS: atom_id res chain seq x y z
N MET A 1 -27.62 -10.98 5.28
CA MET A 1 -27.32 -9.54 5.16
C MET A 1 -25.86 -9.40 4.77
N ALA A 2 -25.60 -8.59 3.75
CA ALA A 2 -24.25 -8.35 3.28
C ALA A 2 -23.66 -7.10 3.93
N THR A 3 -22.39 -7.16 4.28
CA THR A 3 -21.64 -5.99 4.75
C THR A 3 -20.79 -5.46 3.60
N LEU A 4 -20.94 -4.21 3.30
CA LEU A 4 -20.14 -3.52 2.28
C LEU A 4 -19.01 -2.78 2.96
N VAL A 5 -17.80 -2.95 2.43
CA VAL A 5 -16.62 -2.21 2.88
C VAL A 5 -16.11 -1.42 1.69
N THR A 6 -16.05 -0.11 1.82
CA THR A 6 -15.59 0.74 0.73
C THR A 6 -14.50 1.68 1.23
N GLY A 7 -13.58 2.00 0.35
CA GLY A 7 -12.46 2.87 0.62
C GLY A 7 -11.24 2.46 -0.18
N SER A 8 -10.07 2.77 0.35
CA SER A 8 -8.83 2.55 -0.38
C SER A 8 -8.46 1.08 -0.48
N ILE A 9 -7.96 0.73 -1.65
CA ILE A 9 -7.28 -0.52 -1.95
C ILE A 9 -5.95 -0.11 -2.56
N ALA A 10 -4.85 -0.55 -1.98
CA ALA A 10 -3.54 -0.05 -2.37
C ALA A 10 -2.47 -1.13 -2.21
N THR A 11 -1.33 -0.89 -2.81
CA THR A 11 -0.12 -1.64 -2.50
C THR A 11 0.87 -0.71 -1.83
N ASP A 12 1.53 -1.19 -0.80
CA ASP A 12 2.51 -0.44 -0.03
C ASP A 12 3.90 -0.87 -0.45
N HIS A 13 4.67 0.09 -0.93
CA HIS A 13 6.07 -0.12 -1.32
C HIS A 13 6.95 0.49 -0.24
N LEU A 14 7.55 -0.37 0.56
CA LEU A 14 8.33 0.04 1.72
C LEU A 14 9.80 -0.19 1.44
N MET A 15 10.58 0.86 1.53
CA MET A 15 12.01 0.85 1.23
C MET A 15 12.79 1.30 2.45
N THR A 16 13.98 0.73 2.61
CA THR A 16 14.89 1.11 3.68
C THR A 16 16.17 1.68 3.09
N PHE A 17 16.48 2.89 3.45
CA PHE A 17 17.73 3.54 3.10
C PHE A 17 18.79 3.19 4.16
N PRO A 18 19.99 2.74 3.76
CA PRO A 18 20.99 2.24 4.71
C PRO A 18 21.77 3.32 5.45
N GLY A 19 21.32 4.56 5.43
CA GLY A 19 21.97 5.66 6.11
C GLY A 19 20.96 6.63 6.67
N LYS A 20 21.36 7.88 6.75
CA LYS A 20 20.48 8.98 7.17
C LYS A 20 20.20 9.87 5.98
N PHE A 21 18.95 10.25 5.81
CA PHE A 21 18.57 11.19 4.75
C PHE A 21 19.33 12.51 4.86
N SER A 22 19.58 12.95 6.08
CA SER A 22 20.30 14.20 6.32
C SER A 22 21.70 14.20 5.71
N ASP A 23 22.33 13.03 5.58
CA ASP A 23 23.65 12.92 4.98
C ASP A 23 23.62 13.09 3.46
N SER A 24 22.44 12.90 2.86
CA SER A 24 22.24 13.04 1.42
C SER A 24 21.72 14.41 1.02
N LEU A 25 21.43 15.28 1.99
CA LEU A 25 20.92 16.62 1.76
C LEU A 25 22.04 17.64 1.82
N VAL A 26 22.05 18.56 0.86
CA VAL A 26 22.97 19.69 0.86
C VAL A 26 22.17 20.93 1.20
N ALA A 27 22.48 21.53 2.34
CA ALA A 27 21.67 22.59 2.95
C ALA A 27 21.47 23.81 2.06
N ASP A 28 22.48 24.19 1.28
CA ASP A 28 22.41 25.35 0.40
C ASP A 28 21.62 25.10 -0.88
N LYS A 29 21.12 23.87 -1.09
CA LYS A 29 20.35 23.48 -2.26
C LYS A 29 18.95 22.98 -1.91
N LEU A 30 18.47 23.23 -0.70
CA LEU A 30 17.19 22.70 -0.25
C LEU A 30 15.98 23.34 -0.92
N ASP A 31 16.13 24.46 -1.57
CA ASP A 31 15.06 25.08 -2.35
C ASP A 31 14.75 24.33 -3.64
N ARG A 32 15.68 23.47 -4.08
CA ARG A 32 15.51 22.64 -5.26
C ARG A 32 16.08 21.26 -5.02
N VAL A 33 15.40 20.49 -4.20
CA VAL A 33 15.92 19.17 -3.83
C VAL A 33 15.42 18.12 -4.81
N SER A 34 16.37 17.37 -5.36
CA SER A 34 16.11 16.15 -6.09
C SER A 34 16.96 15.07 -5.45
N LEU A 35 16.31 14.07 -4.88
CA LEU A 35 17.00 12.99 -4.18
C LEU A 35 16.98 11.72 -5.02
N SER A 36 18.15 11.12 -5.15
CA SER A 36 18.30 9.82 -5.77
C SER A 36 19.25 9.01 -4.92
N PHE A 37 18.82 7.83 -4.50
CA PHE A 37 19.65 6.96 -3.68
C PHE A 37 19.25 5.51 -3.87
N LEU A 38 20.19 4.61 -3.57
CA LEU A 38 19.90 3.19 -3.56
C LEU A 38 19.30 2.82 -2.21
N VAL A 39 18.25 2.01 -2.26
CA VAL A 39 17.66 1.48 -1.05
C VAL A 39 18.20 0.07 -0.78
N GLU A 40 18.30 -0.26 0.48
CA GLU A 40 18.80 -1.56 0.90
C GLU A 40 17.77 -2.66 0.69
N THR A 41 16.51 -2.35 0.99
CA THR A 41 15.42 -3.30 0.87
C THR A 41 14.22 -2.65 0.20
N LEU A 42 13.47 -3.46 -0.51
CA LEU A 42 12.16 -3.11 -1.02
C LEU A 42 11.18 -4.20 -0.62
N GLU A 43 10.15 -3.82 0.09
CA GLU A 43 9.08 -4.73 0.48
C GLU A 43 7.77 -4.23 -0.09
N VAL A 44 7.04 -5.10 -0.76
CA VAL A 44 5.74 -4.76 -1.33
C VAL A 44 4.68 -5.51 -0.51
N ARG A 45 3.77 -4.75 0.09
CA ARG A 45 2.70 -5.29 0.91
C ARG A 45 1.34 -4.92 0.35
N ARG A 46 0.37 -5.77 0.62
CA ARG A 46 -1.02 -5.45 0.34
C ARG A 46 -1.51 -4.44 1.36
N GLY A 47 -2.20 -3.41 0.91
CA GLY A 47 -2.61 -2.32 1.77
C GLY A 47 -3.95 -1.73 1.35
N GLY A 48 -4.22 -0.56 1.90
CA GLY A 48 -5.49 0.13 1.74
C GLY A 48 -6.43 -0.17 2.89
N VAL A 49 -7.04 0.87 3.43
CA VAL A 49 -7.88 0.73 4.64
C VAL A 49 -9.04 -0.21 4.41
N ALA A 50 -9.76 -0.05 3.29
CA ALA A 50 -10.92 -0.89 3.03
C ALA A 50 -10.52 -2.34 2.79
N ALA A 51 -9.45 -2.56 2.03
CA ALA A 51 -8.99 -3.92 1.76
C ALA A 51 -8.52 -4.62 3.03
N ASN A 52 -7.84 -3.91 3.92
CA ASN A 52 -7.40 -4.49 5.19
C ASN A 52 -8.56 -4.83 6.11
N ILE A 53 -9.56 -3.98 6.18
CA ILE A 53 -10.78 -4.25 6.97
C ILE A 53 -11.51 -5.46 6.39
N ALA A 54 -11.71 -5.47 5.07
CA ALA A 54 -12.38 -6.59 4.41
C ALA A 54 -11.64 -7.91 4.62
N PHE A 55 -10.32 -7.89 4.52
CA PHE A 55 -9.51 -9.07 4.79
C PHE A 55 -9.74 -9.59 6.21
N GLY A 56 -9.68 -8.71 7.21
CA GLY A 56 -9.92 -9.09 8.59
C GLY A 56 -11.30 -9.71 8.80
N MET A 57 -12.31 -9.11 8.19
CA MET A 57 -13.68 -9.64 8.24
C MET A 57 -13.77 -10.99 7.54
N GLY A 58 -13.11 -11.16 6.40
CA GLY A 58 -13.07 -12.43 5.68
C GLY A 58 -12.46 -13.53 6.53
N CYS A 59 -11.37 -13.24 7.22
CA CYS A 59 -10.73 -14.19 8.14
C CYS A 59 -11.65 -14.61 9.28
N LEU A 60 -12.56 -13.74 9.68
CA LEU A 60 -13.56 -14.03 10.71
C LEU A 60 -14.81 -14.75 10.16
N GLY A 61 -14.83 -15.04 8.87
CA GLY A 61 -15.95 -15.74 8.25
C GLY A 61 -17.16 -14.86 7.93
N LEU A 62 -17.00 -13.55 7.90
CA LEU A 62 -18.11 -12.61 7.70
C LEU A 62 -18.43 -12.35 6.22
N ASN A 63 -17.58 -12.77 5.31
CA ASN A 63 -17.75 -12.67 3.86
C ASN A 63 -18.19 -11.28 3.38
N PRO A 64 -17.37 -10.24 3.66
CA PRO A 64 -17.73 -8.88 3.26
C PRO A 64 -17.66 -8.70 1.74
N VAL A 65 -18.40 -7.71 1.25
CA VAL A 65 -18.30 -7.24 -0.13
C VAL A 65 -17.39 -6.03 -0.15
N LEU A 66 -16.27 -6.13 -0.85
CA LEU A 66 -15.33 -5.02 -1.00
C LEU A 66 -15.72 -4.20 -2.22
N VAL A 67 -15.84 -2.89 -2.03
CA VAL A 67 -16.17 -1.94 -3.09
C VAL A 67 -15.05 -0.92 -3.19
N GLY A 68 -14.46 -0.80 -4.35
CA GLY A 68 -13.38 0.15 -4.58
C GLY A 68 -12.92 0.11 -6.03
N SER A 69 -11.86 0.84 -6.32
CA SER A 69 -11.28 0.90 -7.65
C SER A 69 -9.80 0.54 -7.60
N VAL A 70 -9.36 -0.21 -8.58
CA VAL A 70 -7.99 -0.68 -8.73
C VAL A 70 -7.58 -0.58 -10.18
N GLY A 71 -6.32 -0.88 -10.46
CA GLY A 71 -5.83 -0.99 -11.83
C GLY A 71 -5.73 -2.44 -12.29
N PRO A 72 -5.22 -2.64 -13.53
CA PRO A 72 -5.07 -3.99 -14.08
C PRO A 72 -4.05 -4.84 -13.31
N ASP A 73 -3.27 -4.24 -12.45
CA ASP A 73 -2.25 -4.89 -11.63
C ASP A 73 -2.80 -5.50 -10.33
N PHE A 74 -4.11 -5.67 -10.24
CA PHE A 74 -4.78 -6.14 -9.03
C PHE A 74 -4.95 -7.66 -8.93
N ALA A 75 -4.63 -8.40 -9.98
CA ALA A 75 -5.00 -9.83 -10.08
C ALA A 75 -4.53 -10.68 -8.91
N ASP A 76 -3.29 -10.54 -8.49
CA ASP A 76 -2.74 -11.30 -7.35
C ASP A 76 -3.43 -10.94 -6.04
N TYR A 77 -3.65 -9.66 -5.83
CA TYR A 77 -4.32 -9.16 -4.64
C TYR A 77 -5.76 -9.69 -4.59
N ARG A 78 -6.47 -9.63 -5.72
CA ARG A 78 -7.83 -10.17 -5.83
C ARG A 78 -7.87 -11.64 -5.46
N SER A 79 -6.97 -12.44 -6.01
CA SER A 79 -6.92 -13.87 -5.72
C SER A 79 -6.71 -14.14 -4.23
N TRP A 80 -5.86 -13.37 -3.61
CA TRP A 80 -5.58 -13.50 -2.19
C TRP A 80 -6.81 -13.13 -1.34
N LEU A 81 -7.49 -12.05 -1.69
CA LEU A 81 -8.72 -11.65 -1.00
C LEU A 81 -9.83 -12.72 -1.18
N ASP A 82 -10.00 -13.21 -2.40
CA ASP A 82 -11.00 -14.24 -2.68
C ASP A 82 -10.77 -15.50 -1.84
N ARG A 83 -9.52 -15.91 -1.69
CA ARG A 83 -9.18 -17.09 -0.88
C ARG A 83 -9.45 -16.88 0.61
N HIS A 84 -9.55 -15.65 1.05
CA HIS A 84 -9.78 -15.31 2.46
C HIS A 84 -11.20 -14.83 2.73
N GLY A 85 -12.13 -15.17 1.86
CA GLY A 85 -13.54 -14.96 2.14
C GLY A 85 -14.07 -13.57 1.81
N VAL A 86 -13.35 -12.78 1.03
CA VAL A 86 -13.80 -11.46 0.60
C VAL A 86 -14.42 -11.56 -0.78
N ASP A 87 -15.59 -10.97 -0.95
CA ASP A 87 -16.23 -10.86 -2.27
C ASP A 87 -15.65 -9.65 -2.99
N THR A 88 -14.91 -9.88 -4.06
CA THR A 88 -14.25 -8.83 -4.84
C THR A 88 -14.96 -8.52 -6.17
N GLU A 89 -16.14 -9.05 -6.41
CA GLU A 89 -16.85 -8.84 -7.69
C GLU A 89 -17.20 -7.37 -7.92
N SER A 90 -17.39 -6.61 -6.84
CA SER A 90 -17.72 -5.19 -6.92
C SER A 90 -16.52 -4.28 -6.97
N VAL A 91 -15.31 -4.81 -7.02
CA VAL A 91 -14.10 -4.01 -7.20
C VAL A 91 -13.96 -3.68 -8.67
N ARG A 92 -13.96 -2.39 -8.98
CA ARG A 92 -13.85 -1.90 -10.34
C ARG A 92 -12.38 -1.87 -10.77
N VAL A 93 -12.10 -2.45 -11.94
CA VAL A 93 -10.76 -2.38 -12.53
C VAL A 93 -10.74 -1.24 -13.54
N SER A 94 -9.89 -0.25 -13.29
CA SER A 94 -9.66 0.85 -14.22
C SER A 94 -8.80 0.39 -15.38
N GLU A 95 -9.12 0.87 -16.58
CA GLU A 95 -8.29 0.59 -17.76
C GLU A 95 -7.16 1.62 -17.93
N VAL A 96 -7.24 2.73 -17.19
CA VAL A 96 -6.30 3.86 -17.39
C VAL A 96 -5.44 4.15 -16.17
N HIS A 97 -5.84 3.73 -14.99
CA HIS A 97 -5.11 3.99 -13.76
C HIS A 97 -4.62 2.70 -13.13
N HIS A 98 -3.47 2.75 -12.51
CA HIS A 98 -2.96 1.66 -11.70
C HIS A 98 -3.65 1.62 -10.34
N THR A 99 -3.53 0.49 -9.65
CA THR A 99 -3.92 0.42 -8.24
C THR A 99 -3.12 1.46 -7.46
N ALA A 100 -3.75 2.11 -6.50
CA ALA A 100 -3.09 3.10 -5.66
C ALA A 100 -1.84 2.50 -5.01
N ARG A 101 -0.79 3.29 -4.95
CA ARG A 101 0.47 2.89 -4.35
C ARG A 101 0.84 3.86 -3.26
N PHE A 102 1.19 3.32 -2.13
CA PHE A 102 1.84 4.08 -1.07
C PHE A 102 3.33 3.76 -1.14
N VAL A 103 4.15 4.78 -1.25
CA VAL A 103 5.60 4.60 -1.33
C VAL A 103 6.20 5.27 -0.11
N CYS A 104 6.90 4.50 0.69
CA CYS A 104 7.52 5.00 1.91
C CYS A 104 8.97 4.54 1.96
N THR A 105 9.87 5.48 2.20
CA THR A 105 11.28 5.18 2.41
C THR A 105 11.64 5.63 3.80
N THR A 106 12.17 4.72 4.59
CA THR A 106 12.64 5.01 5.94
C THR A 106 14.16 4.95 5.98
N ASP A 107 14.75 5.70 6.87
CA ASP A 107 16.17 5.61 7.15
C ASP A 107 16.40 5.12 8.59
N THR A 108 17.66 5.11 9.01
CA THR A 108 18.00 4.62 10.35
C THR A 108 17.48 5.51 11.47
N GLU A 109 17.20 6.78 11.20
CA GLU A 109 16.62 7.68 12.20
C GLU A 109 15.12 7.53 12.28
N ILE A 110 14.45 7.46 11.13
CA ILE A 110 13.00 7.35 11.08
C ILE A 110 12.53 6.04 11.71
N GLY A 111 13.32 4.97 11.56
CA GLY A 111 13.00 3.71 12.21
C GLY A 111 12.92 3.79 13.72
N ARG A 112 13.39 4.87 14.31
CA ARG A 112 13.31 5.12 15.74
C ARG A 112 12.26 6.15 16.10
N ALA A 113 11.73 6.81 15.11
CA ALA A 113 10.63 7.73 15.35
C ALA A 113 9.42 6.91 15.73
N HIS A 114 8.98 7.10 16.89
CA HIS A 114 7.84 6.40 17.33
C HIS A 114 7.01 7.30 18.03
N VAL A 115 5.99 6.86 18.04
CA VAL A 115 4.97 7.65 18.60
C VAL A 115 4.56 7.16 19.92
#